data_2322ea1296289ddfb626a02798cdad08
#
_entry.id   2322ea1296289ddfb626a02798cdad08
#
_cell.length_a   1.000
_cell.length_b   1.000
_cell.length_c   1.000
_cell.angle_alpha   90.00
_cell.angle_beta   90.00
_cell.angle_gamma   90.00
#
_symmetry.space_group_name_H-M   'P 1'
#
loop_
_entity.id
_entity.type
_entity.pdbx_description
1 polymer ?
#
loop_
_entity_poly.entity_id
_entity_poly.type
_entity_poly.pdbx_seq_one_letter_code
_entity_poly.pdbx_strand_id
1 'polypeptide(L)'
;MTVDAGDHNQHRHQRNVHSSSFSPPPFSFKLPPDLAAKEPPERRGIARDEVRLLVINRKSYETEHSHFYRIAKFLRAGDLLVFNSSRTIPASLFGYGVSAGRAFVIEVRLSEHLPDDTWLALLLCEDAAAAVGNSNASNGTDDNDDNKLPHGDPLMGMRIGFGHGLVATVYDSDKNISKLRRIKFSKSGTQLIELLYRLGQPIRYEYVSRPWDLDYYQTVYAREPGSAEMPSAGRAFTWKLLLGLRRHGLGMAYISLHAGLSSYMDDALD
;
A
#
# COMPACT_ATOMS: atom_id res chain seq x y z
N MET A 1 55.48 -33.68 -33.31
CA MET A 1 54.18 -33.64 -34.03
C MET A 1 53.33 -32.57 -33.34
N THR A 2 53.31 -31.43 -33.86
CA THR A 2 52.61 -30.22 -33.49
C THR A 2 51.21 -30.31 -34.08
N VAL A 3 50.16 -30.15 -33.22
CA VAL A 3 48.78 -30.02 -33.68
C VAL A 3 48.33 -28.61 -33.35
N ASP A 4 47.97 -27.92 -34.39
CA ASP A 4 47.54 -26.54 -34.52
C ASP A 4 46.15 -26.35 -33.90
N ALA A 5 45.96 -25.32 -33.03
CA ALA A 5 44.71 -24.99 -32.43
C ALA A 5 44.03 -23.85 -33.18
N GLY A 6 42.99 -24.21 -33.93
CA GLY A 6 42.20 -23.27 -34.74
C GLY A 6 41.40 -22.29 -33.89
N ASP A 7 41.54 -21.05 -34.24
CA ASP A 7 40.87 -19.86 -33.73
C ASP A 7 39.39 -19.86 -34.18
N HIS A 8 38.44 -20.02 -33.24
CA HIS A 8 37.00 -19.86 -33.48
C HIS A 8 36.53 -18.48 -32.98
N ASN A 9 36.65 -17.53 -33.89
CA ASN A 9 36.07 -16.20 -33.76
C ASN A 9 34.53 -16.28 -33.80
N GLN A 10 33.89 -16.27 -32.62
CA GLN A 10 32.43 -16.21 -32.51
C GLN A 10 31.96 -14.75 -32.61
N HIS A 11 31.47 -14.38 -33.80
CA HIS A 11 30.70 -13.15 -33.98
C HIS A 11 29.42 -13.16 -33.09
N ARG A 12 29.46 -12.44 -31.97
CA ARG A 12 28.30 -12.09 -31.18
C ARG A 12 27.47 -11.07 -31.97
N HIS A 13 26.40 -11.54 -32.60
CA HIS A 13 25.34 -10.67 -33.09
C HIS A 13 24.61 -10.06 -31.89
N GLN A 14 24.96 -8.81 -31.57
CA GLN A 14 24.12 -7.97 -30.70
C GLN A 14 22.81 -7.67 -31.45
N ARG A 15 21.74 -8.37 -31.07
CA ARG A 15 20.39 -7.94 -31.44
C ARG A 15 20.06 -6.69 -30.63
N ASN A 16 20.13 -5.54 -31.30
CA ASN A 16 19.51 -4.32 -30.79
C ASN A 16 17.99 -4.54 -30.71
N VAL A 17 17.51 -4.90 -29.53
CA VAL A 17 16.08 -4.86 -29.21
C VAL A 17 15.75 -3.38 -28.98
N HIS A 18 15.34 -2.69 -30.05
CA HIS A 18 14.65 -1.42 -29.90
C HIS A 18 13.36 -1.69 -29.11
N SER A 19 13.39 -1.47 -27.79
CA SER A 19 12.19 -1.32 -27.00
C SER A 19 11.53 -0.01 -27.44
N SER A 20 10.63 -0.09 -28.42
CA SER A 20 9.65 0.97 -28.64
C SER A 20 8.81 1.03 -27.38
N SER A 21 9.04 2.06 -26.57
CA SER A 21 8.18 2.41 -25.44
C SER A 21 6.81 2.80 -26.00
N PHE A 22 5.93 1.82 -26.13
CA PHE A 22 4.53 2.05 -26.42
C PHE A 22 3.89 2.59 -25.15
N SER A 23 3.94 3.91 -24.99
CA SER A 23 3.12 4.57 -23.99
C SER A 23 1.71 4.68 -24.58
N PRO A 24 0.69 4.00 -24.02
CA PRO A 24 -0.66 4.20 -24.47
C PRO A 24 -1.04 5.67 -24.27
N PRO A 25 -1.88 6.26 -25.14
CA PRO A 25 -2.31 7.62 -24.97
C PRO A 25 -2.98 7.77 -23.59
N PRO A 26 -2.77 8.90 -22.89
CA PRO A 26 -3.37 9.10 -21.59
C PRO A 26 -4.90 9.08 -21.74
N PHE A 27 -5.53 8.07 -21.14
CA PHE A 27 -6.99 8.04 -21.03
C PHE A 27 -7.39 9.05 -19.97
N SER A 28 -7.98 10.16 -20.38
CA SER A 28 -8.57 11.12 -19.46
C SER A 28 -10.09 10.92 -19.43
N PHE A 29 -10.62 10.71 -18.23
CA PHE A 29 -12.06 10.68 -18.00
C PHE A 29 -12.36 11.31 -16.63
N LYS A 30 -13.56 11.89 -16.53
CA LYS A 30 -14.05 12.42 -15.26
C LYS A 30 -14.81 11.31 -14.51
N LEU A 31 -14.25 10.84 -13.40
CA LEU A 31 -14.94 9.88 -12.52
C LEU A 31 -16.06 10.59 -11.75
N PRO A 32 -17.34 10.22 -11.94
CA PRO A 32 -18.42 10.76 -11.12
C PRO A 32 -18.20 10.40 -9.63
N PRO A 33 -18.36 11.35 -8.69
CA PRO A 33 -18.08 11.13 -7.27
C PRO A 33 -18.94 10.03 -6.60
N ASP A 34 -20.11 9.76 -7.16
CA ASP A 34 -21.05 8.73 -6.71
C ASP A 34 -20.64 7.30 -7.14
N LEU A 35 -19.71 7.17 -8.09
CA LEU A 35 -19.18 5.89 -8.52
C LEU A 35 -18.01 5.42 -7.64
N ALA A 36 -17.41 6.29 -6.83
CA ALA A 36 -16.40 5.92 -5.85
C ALA A 36 -17.06 5.40 -4.57
N ALA A 37 -16.81 4.15 -4.20
CA ALA A 37 -17.33 3.56 -2.97
C ALA A 37 -16.62 4.15 -1.75
N LYS A 38 -17.34 4.92 -0.92
CA LYS A 38 -16.82 5.57 0.29
C LYS A 38 -16.94 4.68 1.54
N GLU A 39 -17.70 3.60 1.46
CA GLU A 39 -18.01 2.70 2.56
C GLU A 39 -17.84 1.23 2.14
N PRO A 40 -17.47 0.34 3.09
CA PRO A 40 -17.45 -1.09 2.83
C PRO A 40 -18.82 -1.62 2.41
N PRO A 41 -18.91 -2.68 1.59
CA PRO A 41 -20.20 -3.26 1.16
C PRO A 41 -21.12 -3.59 2.35
N GLU A 42 -20.57 -4.13 3.43
CA GLU A 42 -21.31 -4.53 4.62
C GLU A 42 -21.99 -3.32 5.31
N ARG A 43 -21.42 -2.12 5.19
CA ARG A 43 -22.02 -0.89 5.69
C ARG A 43 -23.08 -0.30 4.74
N ARG A 44 -23.08 -0.75 3.50
CA ARG A 44 -24.10 -0.43 2.50
C ARG A 44 -25.24 -1.45 2.47
N GLY A 45 -25.28 -2.39 3.43
CA GLY A 45 -26.34 -3.40 3.56
C GLY A 45 -26.23 -4.57 2.58
N ILE A 46 -25.07 -4.79 1.96
CA ILE A 46 -24.80 -5.92 1.07
C ILE A 46 -23.63 -6.76 1.59
N ALA A 47 -23.65 -8.07 1.31
CA ALA A 47 -22.53 -8.93 1.65
C ALA A 47 -21.30 -8.58 0.76
N ARG A 48 -20.08 -8.93 1.24
CA ARG A 48 -18.86 -8.61 0.52
C ARG A 48 -18.76 -9.28 -0.85
N ASP A 49 -19.41 -10.41 -1.07
CA ASP A 49 -19.47 -11.12 -2.34
C ASP A 49 -20.66 -10.72 -3.24
N GLU A 50 -21.53 -9.83 -2.76
CA GLU A 50 -22.60 -9.22 -3.55
C GLU A 50 -22.17 -8.00 -4.36
N VAL A 51 -20.90 -7.61 -4.26
CA VAL A 51 -20.35 -6.51 -5.08
C VAL A 51 -20.41 -6.86 -6.57
N ARG A 52 -20.51 -5.82 -7.41
CA ARG A 52 -20.52 -5.97 -8.87
C ARG A 52 -19.19 -6.56 -9.37
N LEU A 53 -19.30 -7.39 -10.39
CA LEU A 53 -18.18 -8.00 -11.11
C LEU A 53 -18.29 -7.64 -12.59
N LEU A 54 -17.22 -7.08 -13.15
CA LEU A 54 -17.04 -6.91 -14.59
C LEU A 54 -16.11 -8.00 -15.08
N VAL A 55 -16.58 -8.79 -16.04
CA VAL A 55 -15.79 -9.83 -16.70
C VAL A 55 -15.48 -9.38 -18.13
N ILE A 56 -14.23 -9.46 -18.52
CA ILE A 56 -13.76 -9.07 -19.85
C ILE A 56 -13.09 -10.26 -20.51
N ASN A 57 -13.58 -10.67 -21.67
CA ASN A 57 -12.93 -11.68 -22.49
C ASN A 57 -11.77 -11.05 -23.27
N ARG A 58 -10.53 -11.44 -22.95
CA ARG A 58 -9.32 -10.85 -23.57
C ARG A 58 -9.19 -11.11 -25.08
N LYS A 59 -9.88 -12.10 -25.62
CA LYS A 59 -9.82 -12.43 -27.05
C LYS A 59 -10.89 -11.70 -27.86
N SER A 60 -12.15 -11.69 -27.37
CA SER A 60 -13.27 -11.05 -28.07
C SER A 60 -13.51 -9.59 -27.62
N TYR A 61 -12.91 -9.16 -26.52
CA TYR A 61 -13.15 -7.87 -25.84
C TYR A 61 -14.60 -7.68 -25.37
N GLU A 62 -15.40 -8.76 -25.40
CA GLU A 62 -16.74 -8.74 -24.84
C GLU A 62 -16.71 -8.57 -23.35
N THR A 63 -17.63 -7.78 -22.83
CA THR A 63 -17.77 -7.49 -21.40
C THR A 63 -19.10 -8.03 -20.89
N GLU A 64 -19.07 -8.66 -19.71
CA GLU A 64 -20.27 -9.12 -19.02
C GLU A 64 -20.33 -8.53 -17.62
N HIS A 65 -21.46 -7.90 -17.25
CA HIS A 65 -21.73 -7.41 -15.91
C HIS A 65 -22.37 -8.50 -15.07
N SER A 66 -21.80 -8.77 -13.88
CA SER A 66 -22.26 -9.82 -12.98
C SER A 66 -22.11 -9.36 -11.52
N HIS A 67 -22.22 -10.30 -10.58
CA HIS A 67 -21.89 -10.13 -9.17
C HIS A 67 -20.81 -11.13 -8.76
N PHE A 68 -19.99 -10.78 -7.79
CA PHE A 68 -18.83 -11.57 -7.44
C PHE A 68 -19.18 -12.97 -6.95
N TYR A 69 -20.29 -13.16 -6.23
CA TYR A 69 -20.74 -14.49 -5.81
C TYR A 69 -21.02 -15.47 -6.97
N ARG A 70 -21.14 -14.97 -8.21
CA ARG A 70 -21.30 -15.77 -9.43
C ARG A 70 -19.99 -16.11 -10.14
N ILE A 71 -18.84 -15.79 -9.56
CA ILE A 71 -17.52 -15.95 -10.18
C ILE A 71 -17.28 -17.38 -10.71
N ALA A 72 -17.87 -18.40 -10.07
CA ALA A 72 -17.79 -19.80 -10.52
C ALA A 72 -18.27 -20.02 -11.98
N LYS A 73 -19.15 -19.14 -12.52
CA LYS A 73 -19.60 -19.24 -13.91
C LYS A 73 -18.50 -18.98 -14.94
N PHE A 74 -17.46 -18.27 -14.52
CA PHE A 74 -16.34 -17.84 -15.36
C PHE A 74 -15.09 -18.70 -15.17
N LEU A 75 -15.15 -19.69 -14.28
CA LEU A 75 -14.06 -20.58 -13.93
C LEU A 75 -14.43 -22.03 -14.26
N ARG A 76 -13.43 -22.88 -14.50
CA ARG A 76 -13.60 -24.28 -14.87
C ARG A 76 -13.05 -25.19 -13.80
N ALA A 77 -13.63 -26.37 -13.65
CA ALA A 77 -13.02 -27.43 -12.84
C ALA A 77 -11.59 -27.69 -13.32
N GLY A 78 -10.65 -27.75 -12.39
CA GLY A 78 -9.21 -27.86 -12.67
C GLY A 78 -8.46 -26.53 -12.70
N ASP A 79 -9.13 -25.37 -12.75
CA ASP A 79 -8.45 -24.07 -12.61
C ASP A 79 -7.85 -23.94 -11.20
N LEU A 80 -6.70 -23.25 -11.10
CA LEU A 80 -6.03 -22.95 -9.84
C LEU A 80 -6.23 -21.48 -9.48
N LEU A 81 -6.82 -21.22 -8.32
CA LEU A 81 -6.88 -19.90 -7.71
C LEU A 81 -5.70 -19.69 -6.77
N VAL A 82 -4.91 -18.65 -7.00
CA VAL A 82 -3.80 -18.26 -6.13
C VAL A 82 -4.22 -17.05 -5.31
N PHE A 83 -4.16 -17.18 -3.98
CA PHE A 83 -4.58 -16.17 -3.02
C PHE A 83 -3.39 -15.56 -2.30
N ASN A 84 -3.38 -14.24 -2.14
CA ASN A 84 -2.44 -13.57 -1.25
C ASN A 84 -2.98 -13.62 0.18
N SER A 85 -2.35 -14.43 1.05
CA SER A 85 -2.73 -14.63 2.45
C SER A 85 -2.12 -13.60 3.42
N SER A 86 -1.46 -12.58 2.91
CA SER A 86 -0.94 -11.50 3.76
C SER A 86 -2.07 -10.80 4.51
N ARG A 87 -1.84 -10.54 5.79
CA ARG A 87 -2.77 -9.85 6.69
C ARG A 87 -2.40 -8.38 6.81
N THR A 88 -3.38 -7.51 6.66
CA THR A 88 -3.21 -6.08 6.85
C THR A 88 -2.93 -5.78 8.32
N ILE A 89 -1.92 -4.96 8.57
CA ILE A 89 -1.60 -4.43 9.90
C ILE A 89 -2.14 -3.00 10.05
N PRO A 90 -2.36 -2.50 11.27
CA PRO A 90 -2.69 -1.09 11.49
C PRO A 90 -1.44 -0.23 11.28
N ALA A 91 -1.17 0.10 10.01
CA ALA A 91 0.08 0.66 9.54
C ALA A 91 0.17 2.21 9.64
N SER A 92 -0.87 2.89 10.13
CA SER A 92 -0.85 4.33 10.44
C SER A 92 -0.77 4.56 11.93
N LEU A 93 0.28 5.25 12.40
CA LEU A 93 0.50 5.58 13.82
C LEU A 93 0.63 7.09 13.98
N PHE A 94 0.02 7.63 15.02
CA PHE A 94 0.17 9.02 15.40
C PHE A 94 1.15 9.15 16.56
N GLY A 95 2.13 10.04 16.43
CA GLY A 95 3.15 10.27 17.43
C GLY A 95 3.56 11.73 17.51
N TYR A 96 4.45 12.01 18.43
CA TYR A 96 5.03 13.33 18.67
C TYR A 96 6.54 13.27 18.53
N GLY A 97 7.10 14.24 17.83
CA GLY A 97 8.54 14.43 17.69
C GLY A 97 8.94 15.89 17.86
N VAL A 98 10.23 16.09 18.13
CA VAL A 98 10.80 17.43 18.23
C VAL A 98 12.00 17.51 17.28
N SER A 99 12.03 18.56 16.45
CA SER A 99 13.15 18.88 15.58
C SER A 99 13.41 20.37 15.61
N ALA A 100 14.68 20.77 15.71
CA ALA A 100 15.12 22.17 15.76
C ALA A 100 14.33 23.02 16.79
N GLY A 101 13.98 22.44 17.95
CA GLY A 101 13.22 23.11 19.01
C GLY A 101 11.71 23.25 18.75
N ARG A 102 11.20 22.71 17.64
CA ARG A 102 9.77 22.71 17.31
C ARG A 102 9.17 21.33 17.55
N ALA A 103 7.96 21.30 18.10
CA ALA A 103 7.20 20.07 18.31
C ALA A 103 6.25 19.81 17.11
N PHE A 104 6.17 18.56 16.70
CA PHE A 104 5.35 18.11 15.58
C PHE A 104 4.42 16.98 16.03
N VAL A 105 3.19 17.00 15.49
CA VAL A 105 2.32 15.84 15.43
C VAL A 105 2.65 15.13 14.12
N ILE A 106 2.91 13.83 14.19
CA ILE A 106 3.42 13.08 13.04
C ILE A 106 2.55 11.84 12.84
N GLU A 107 1.92 11.73 11.67
CA GLU A 107 1.36 10.47 11.21
C GLU A 107 2.45 9.70 10.49
N VAL A 108 2.78 8.52 11.00
CA VAL A 108 3.74 7.58 10.41
C VAL A 108 2.96 6.49 9.70
N ARG A 109 3.00 6.47 8.37
CA ARG A 109 2.41 5.41 7.55
C ARG A 109 3.51 4.42 7.16
N LEU A 110 3.46 3.23 7.73
CA LEU A 110 4.42 2.16 7.42
C LEU A 110 4.19 1.65 6.00
N SER A 111 5.28 1.37 5.27
CA SER A 111 5.24 0.85 3.91
C SER A 111 5.80 -0.57 3.84
N GLU A 112 7.03 -0.77 4.23
CA GLU A 112 7.75 -2.03 4.09
C GLU A 112 8.66 -2.30 5.29
N HIS A 113 8.66 -3.54 5.78
CA HIS A 113 9.62 -4.03 6.77
C HIS A 113 10.85 -4.57 6.06
N LEU A 114 12.02 -4.00 6.36
CA LEU A 114 13.28 -4.36 5.73
C LEU A 114 14.02 -5.47 6.50
N PRO A 115 14.92 -6.23 5.84
CA PRO A 115 15.63 -7.34 6.46
C PRO A 115 16.50 -6.98 7.68
N ASP A 116 16.89 -5.71 7.82
CA ASP A 116 17.69 -5.19 8.94
C ASP A 116 16.86 -4.66 10.11
N ASP A 117 15.60 -5.05 10.15
CA ASP A 117 14.63 -4.64 11.19
C ASP A 117 14.35 -3.13 11.21
N THR A 118 14.53 -2.45 10.07
CA THR A 118 14.05 -1.10 9.84
C THR A 118 12.79 -1.11 8.98
N TRP A 119 12.09 0.02 8.93
CA TRP A 119 10.88 0.18 8.15
C TRP A 119 11.02 1.35 7.20
N LEU A 120 10.50 1.21 5.99
CA LEU A 120 10.16 2.34 5.13
C LEU A 120 8.81 2.89 5.56
N ALA A 121 8.72 4.20 5.68
CA ALA A 121 7.51 4.90 6.12
C ALA A 121 7.39 6.27 5.47
N LEU A 122 6.15 6.68 5.19
CA LEU A 122 5.80 8.05 4.88
C LEU A 122 5.55 8.81 6.20
N LEU A 123 6.16 9.96 6.36
CA LEU A 123 5.98 10.83 7.52
C LEU A 123 5.19 12.06 7.10
N LEU A 124 3.98 12.20 7.64
CA LEU A 124 3.13 13.38 7.47
C LEU A 124 3.22 14.21 8.76
N CYS A 125 3.84 15.39 8.66
CA CYS A 125 4.16 16.21 9.82
C CYS A 125 3.30 17.47 9.83
N GLU A 126 2.66 17.73 10.97
CA GLU A 126 1.94 18.97 11.25
C GLU A 126 2.61 19.68 12.43
N ASP A 127 2.80 21.00 12.36
CA ASP A 127 3.29 21.79 13.50
C ASP A 127 2.29 21.67 14.66
N ALA A 128 2.77 21.25 15.84
CA ALA A 128 1.92 21.04 16.99
C ALA A 128 1.25 22.33 17.47
N ALA A 129 1.87 23.49 17.24
CA ALA A 129 1.28 24.79 17.55
C ALA A 129 0.12 25.12 16.61
N ALA A 130 0.21 24.73 15.34
CA ALA A 130 -0.88 24.89 14.38
C ALA A 130 -2.03 23.91 14.65
N ALA A 131 -1.73 22.70 15.11
CA ALA A 131 -2.73 21.67 15.43
C ALA A 131 -3.58 22.01 16.67
N VAL A 132 -3.07 22.83 17.61
CA VAL A 132 -3.77 23.23 18.84
C VAL A 132 -4.51 24.58 18.70
N GLY A 133 -4.18 25.38 17.70
CA GLY A 133 -4.66 26.74 17.52
C GLY A 133 -5.39 26.98 16.19
N ASN A 134 -6.71 27.09 16.28
CA ASN A 134 -7.57 27.87 15.37
C ASN A 134 -8.16 27.21 14.12
N SER A 135 -9.46 27.01 14.19
CA SER A 135 -10.42 26.87 13.07
C SER A 135 -10.60 28.16 12.21
N ASN A 136 -9.70 29.14 12.27
CA ASN A 136 -9.77 30.40 11.53
C ASN A 136 -8.40 30.84 11.00
N ALA A 137 -7.81 30.09 10.07
CA ALA A 137 -6.74 30.60 9.23
C ALA A 137 -7.25 30.67 7.78
N SER A 138 -7.63 31.88 7.39
CA SER A 138 -7.89 32.28 6.01
C SER A 138 -6.65 32.09 5.14
N ASN A 139 -6.87 31.58 3.94
CA ASN A 139 -5.90 31.53 2.85
C ASN A 139 -5.25 32.90 2.62
N GLY A 140 -4.02 33.05 3.05
CA GLY A 140 -3.17 34.18 2.72
C GLY A 140 -1.90 33.62 2.07
N THR A 141 -1.80 33.78 0.77
CA THR A 141 -0.58 33.63 -0.01
C THR A 141 0.32 34.84 0.33
N ASP A 142 1.27 34.64 1.23
CA ASP A 142 2.40 35.56 1.38
C ASP A 142 3.69 34.81 1.09
N ASP A 143 4.20 35.06 -0.12
CA ASP A 143 5.55 34.71 -0.58
C ASP A 143 6.60 35.53 0.21
N ASN A 144 6.87 35.19 1.45
CA ASN A 144 8.03 35.67 2.18
C ASN A 144 8.94 34.49 2.54
N ASP A 145 10.08 34.45 1.86
CA ASP A 145 11.14 33.46 1.77
C ASP A 145 12.03 33.34 3.04
N ASP A 146 11.50 33.64 4.24
CA ASP A 146 12.27 33.56 5.50
C ASP A 146 12.10 32.27 6.28
N ASN A 147 11.43 31.25 5.73
CA ASN A 147 11.18 29.95 6.38
C ASN A 147 12.03 28.83 5.79
N LYS A 148 13.20 29.14 5.25
CA LYS A 148 14.14 28.13 4.76
C LYS A 148 14.62 27.29 5.93
N LEU A 149 14.14 26.04 6.00
CA LEU A 149 14.63 25.00 6.91
C LEU A 149 16.16 24.88 6.78
N PRO A 150 16.88 24.58 7.88
CA PRO A 150 18.34 24.46 7.87
C PRO A 150 18.77 23.42 6.83
N HIS A 151 19.93 23.65 6.21
CA HIS A 151 20.55 22.76 5.22
C HIS A 151 20.63 21.32 5.76
N GLY A 152 19.76 20.43 5.23
CA GLY A 152 19.62 19.02 5.64
C GLY A 152 18.15 18.64 5.81
N ASP A 153 17.87 17.34 5.80
CA ASP A 153 16.52 16.83 6.08
C ASP A 153 16.19 17.07 7.57
N PRO A 154 15.22 17.94 7.91
CA PRO A 154 14.90 18.30 9.29
C PRO A 154 14.37 17.11 10.12
N LEU A 155 14.00 16.02 9.45
CA LEU A 155 13.50 14.82 10.10
C LEU A 155 14.61 13.83 10.48
N MET A 156 15.82 14.03 9.96
CA MET A 156 16.96 13.14 10.26
C MET A 156 17.33 13.13 11.74
N GLY A 157 17.42 11.93 12.32
CA GLY A 157 17.69 11.73 13.74
C GLY A 157 16.50 12.03 14.66
N MET A 158 15.35 12.48 14.12
CA MET A 158 14.17 12.74 14.92
C MET A 158 13.70 11.47 15.63
N ARG A 159 13.34 11.62 16.89
CA ARG A 159 12.69 10.57 17.69
C ARG A 159 11.20 10.88 17.80
N ILE A 160 10.39 9.88 17.41
CA ILE A 160 8.92 9.96 17.40
C ILE A 160 8.39 9.04 18.48
N GLY A 161 7.71 9.57 19.49
CA GLY A 161 7.08 8.82 20.57
C GLY A 161 5.60 8.55 20.28
N PHE A 162 5.17 7.28 20.40
CA PHE A 162 3.79 6.84 20.12
C PHE A 162 2.99 6.47 21.39
N GLY A 163 3.60 6.62 22.56
CA GLY A 163 3.03 6.11 23.81
C GLY A 163 3.42 4.65 24.08
N HIS A 164 3.04 4.16 25.26
CA HIS A 164 3.39 2.81 25.74
C HIS A 164 4.87 2.42 25.61
N GLY A 165 5.77 3.40 25.62
CA GLY A 165 7.21 3.19 25.48
C GLY A 165 7.67 2.85 24.06
N LEU A 166 6.81 2.94 23.06
CA LEU A 166 7.18 2.80 21.66
C LEU A 166 7.75 4.12 21.14
N VAL A 167 8.95 4.05 20.57
CA VAL A 167 9.65 5.16 19.93
C VAL A 167 10.17 4.69 18.57
N ALA A 168 10.06 5.52 17.55
CA ALA A 168 10.81 5.37 16.31
C ALA A 168 11.88 6.43 16.20
N THR A 169 12.98 6.10 15.53
CA THR A 169 14.04 7.05 15.15
C THR A 169 14.13 7.09 13.63
N VAL A 170 14.16 8.28 13.05
CA VAL A 170 14.36 8.50 11.62
C VAL A 170 15.84 8.39 11.30
N TYR A 171 16.22 7.48 10.40
CA TYR A 171 17.62 7.19 10.09
C TYR A 171 18.08 7.76 8.76
N ASP A 172 17.23 7.67 7.72
CA ASP A 172 17.62 8.03 6.36
C ASP A 172 16.39 8.28 5.49
N SER A 173 16.59 8.94 4.34
CA SER A 173 15.63 8.97 3.26
C SER A 173 15.84 7.75 2.36
N ASP A 174 14.77 7.20 1.78
CA ASP A 174 14.92 6.17 0.75
C ASP A 174 15.58 6.79 -0.50
N LYS A 175 16.60 6.11 -1.03
CA LYS A 175 17.36 6.61 -2.20
C LYS A 175 16.55 6.57 -3.50
N ASN A 176 15.56 5.68 -3.58
CA ASN A 176 14.73 5.49 -4.76
C ASN A 176 13.42 6.29 -4.68
N ILE A 177 12.94 6.54 -3.45
CA ILE A 177 11.65 7.19 -3.19
C ILE A 177 11.87 8.30 -2.17
N SER A 178 12.08 9.51 -2.67
CA SER A 178 12.42 10.68 -1.84
C SER A 178 11.41 11.02 -0.74
N LYS A 179 10.15 10.63 -0.91
CA LYS A 179 9.08 10.84 0.08
C LYS A 179 9.13 9.85 1.25
N LEU A 180 9.73 8.68 1.09
CA LEU A 180 9.84 7.68 2.15
C LEU A 180 11.06 7.92 3.02
N ARG A 181 10.88 7.64 4.31
CA ARG A 181 11.95 7.68 5.32
C ARG A 181 12.18 6.30 5.89
N ARG A 182 13.42 6.02 6.18
CA ARG A 182 13.83 4.81 6.89
C ARG A 182 13.78 5.07 8.38
N ILE A 183 12.97 4.30 9.09
CA ILE A 183 12.79 4.43 10.53
C ILE A 183 13.13 3.12 11.25
N LYS A 184 13.54 3.23 12.51
CA LYS A 184 13.75 2.08 13.38
C LYS A 184 12.96 2.25 14.67
N PHE A 185 12.18 1.23 15.00
CA PHE A 185 11.46 1.20 16.26
C PHE A 185 12.37 0.75 17.43
N SER A 186 12.05 1.20 18.64
CA SER A 186 12.68 0.78 19.88
C SER A 186 12.27 -0.64 20.32
N LYS A 187 11.32 -1.24 19.64
CA LYS A 187 10.80 -2.60 19.84
C LYS A 187 10.84 -3.34 18.52
N SER A 188 10.89 -4.67 18.57
CA SER A 188 10.93 -5.54 17.39
C SER A 188 10.09 -6.80 17.60
N GLY A 189 9.93 -7.58 16.53
CA GLY A 189 9.22 -8.86 16.58
C GLY A 189 7.79 -8.75 17.13
N THR A 190 7.40 -9.73 17.95
CA THR A 190 6.04 -9.81 18.52
C THR A 190 5.66 -8.57 19.34
N GLN A 191 6.62 -8.02 20.12
CA GLN A 191 6.36 -6.82 20.93
C GLN A 191 6.00 -5.62 20.07
N LEU A 192 6.67 -5.43 18.93
CA LEU A 192 6.34 -4.36 18.00
C LEU A 192 4.95 -4.60 17.39
N ILE A 193 4.68 -5.80 16.91
CA ILE A 193 3.38 -6.15 16.31
C ILE A 193 2.23 -5.90 17.30
N GLU A 194 2.35 -6.32 18.55
CA GLU A 194 1.33 -6.06 19.58
C GLU A 194 1.08 -4.56 19.79
N LEU A 195 2.16 -3.76 19.81
CA LEU A 195 2.04 -2.31 19.94
C LEU A 195 1.44 -1.65 18.70
N LEU A 196 1.76 -2.13 17.49
CA LEU A 196 1.12 -1.68 16.26
C LEU A 196 -0.39 -1.92 16.31
N TYR A 197 -0.83 -3.12 16.71
CA TYR A 197 -2.26 -3.44 16.85
C TYR A 197 -2.96 -2.63 17.95
N ARG A 198 -2.24 -2.19 18.96
CA ARG A 198 -2.78 -1.40 20.08
C ARG A 198 -2.87 0.10 19.77
N LEU A 199 -1.90 0.64 19.05
CA LEU A 199 -1.71 2.09 18.84
C LEU A 199 -2.06 2.55 17.44
N GLY A 200 -1.92 1.65 16.46
CA GLY A 200 -2.08 1.96 15.06
C GLY A 200 -3.53 1.88 14.58
N GLN A 201 -3.74 2.44 13.41
CA GLN A 201 -4.99 2.40 12.67
C GLN A 201 -4.72 1.91 11.24
N PRO A 202 -5.72 1.36 10.53
CA PRO A 202 -5.60 1.11 9.10
C PRO A 202 -5.27 2.40 8.34
N ILE A 203 -4.44 2.31 7.32
CA ILE A 203 -4.21 3.43 6.41
C ILE A 203 -5.53 3.82 5.76
N ARG A 204 -5.85 5.10 5.84
CA ARG A 204 -7.08 5.67 5.28
C ARG A 204 -6.77 6.40 3.98
N TYR A 205 -7.50 6.09 2.93
CA TYR A 205 -7.49 6.87 1.71
C TYR A 205 -8.29 8.17 1.89
N GLU A 206 -7.91 9.24 1.22
CA GLU A 206 -8.50 10.57 1.36
C GLU A 206 -10.01 10.62 1.04
N TYR A 207 -10.45 9.81 0.06
CA TYR A 207 -11.87 9.72 -0.31
C TYR A 207 -12.76 8.99 0.73
N VAL A 208 -12.14 8.37 1.76
CA VAL A 208 -12.85 7.71 2.87
C VAL A 208 -13.06 8.69 4.00
N SER A 209 -14.30 9.09 4.25
CA SER A 209 -14.65 10.16 5.18
C SER A 209 -14.36 9.87 6.65
N ARG A 210 -14.32 8.58 7.04
CA ARG A 210 -14.05 8.14 8.43
C ARG A 210 -13.22 6.86 8.43
N PRO A 211 -12.43 6.61 9.50
CA PRO A 211 -11.74 5.33 9.65
C PRO A 211 -12.76 4.21 9.83
N TRP A 212 -12.45 3.04 9.26
CA TRP A 212 -13.17 1.80 9.47
C TRP A 212 -12.32 0.85 10.29
N ASP A 213 -12.97 -0.06 11.02
CA ASP A 213 -12.27 -1.08 11.79
C ASP A 213 -11.37 -1.93 10.87
N LEU A 214 -10.25 -2.41 11.40
CA LEU A 214 -9.26 -3.20 10.66
C LEU A 214 -9.86 -4.44 9.97
N ASP A 215 -10.93 -5.00 10.51
CA ASP A 215 -11.61 -6.17 9.95
C ASP A 215 -12.23 -5.91 8.57
N TYR A 216 -12.56 -4.65 8.25
CA TYR A 216 -13.00 -4.29 6.89
C TYR A 216 -11.87 -4.30 5.87
N TYR A 217 -10.62 -4.28 6.35
CA TYR A 217 -9.41 -4.30 5.52
C TYR A 217 -8.75 -5.69 5.49
N GLN A 218 -9.50 -6.76 5.78
CA GLN A 218 -9.00 -8.14 5.77
C GLN A 218 -9.71 -9.00 4.74
N THR A 219 -8.95 -9.90 4.10
CA THR A 219 -9.52 -11.06 3.44
C THR A 219 -9.90 -12.11 4.48
N VAL A 220 -10.88 -12.96 4.18
CA VAL A 220 -11.31 -14.02 5.12
C VAL A 220 -10.23 -15.07 5.38
N TYR A 221 -9.24 -15.17 4.51
CA TYR A 221 -8.12 -16.12 4.59
C TYR A 221 -6.78 -15.46 4.97
N ALA A 222 -6.78 -14.20 5.40
CA ALA A 222 -5.57 -13.51 5.85
C ALA A 222 -4.93 -14.19 7.05
N ARG A 223 -3.60 -14.42 6.99
CA ARG A 223 -2.85 -15.15 8.02
C ARG A 223 -1.66 -14.36 8.56
N GLU A 224 -0.70 -14.03 7.69
CA GLU A 224 0.61 -13.48 8.08
C GLU A 224 0.58 -11.96 8.11
N PRO A 225 0.73 -11.32 9.28
CA PRO A 225 0.75 -9.87 9.40
C PRO A 225 1.94 -9.26 8.66
N GLY A 226 1.73 -8.17 7.91
CA GLY A 226 2.83 -7.48 7.23
C GLY A 226 2.39 -6.53 6.11
N SER A 227 1.15 -6.64 5.60
CA SER A 227 0.66 -5.68 4.61
C SER A 227 0.29 -4.36 5.24
N ALA A 228 0.86 -3.27 4.74
CA ALA A 228 0.46 -1.91 5.10
C ALA A 228 -0.94 -1.59 4.53
N GLU A 229 -1.18 -1.93 3.28
CA GLU A 229 -2.47 -1.81 2.62
C GLU A 229 -3.08 -3.19 2.37
N MET A 230 -4.41 -3.24 2.27
CA MET A 230 -5.10 -4.51 2.04
C MET A 230 -4.85 -5.04 0.64
N PRO A 231 -4.55 -6.36 0.46
CA PRO A 231 -4.61 -7.02 -0.83
C PRO A 231 -6.06 -7.10 -1.33
N SER A 232 -6.59 -5.98 -1.83
CA SER A 232 -8.02 -5.71 -2.03
C SER A 232 -8.71 -6.62 -3.04
N ALA A 233 -7.98 -7.19 -4.02
CA ALA A 233 -8.53 -8.10 -5.02
C ALA A 233 -9.21 -9.34 -4.38
N GLY A 234 -8.72 -9.77 -3.21
CA GLY A 234 -9.28 -10.91 -2.48
C GLY A 234 -10.42 -10.59 -1.52
N ARG A 235 -10.74 -9.30 -1.34
CA ARG A 235 -11.69 -8.87 -0.30
C ARG A 235 -13.11 -9.41 -0.50
N ALA A 236 -13.54 -9.55 -1.74
CA ALA A 236 -14.90 -10.01 -2.06
C ALA A 236 -15.14 -11.51 -1.81
N PHE A 237 -14.10 -12.31 -1.51
CA PHE A 237 -14.31 -13.70 -1.16
C PHE A 237 -14.92 -13.86 0.23
N THR A 238 -15.89 -14.77 0.32
CA THR A 238 -16.44 -15.30 1.58
C THR A 238 -16.05 -16.75 1.76
N TRP A 239 -16.04 -17.28 2.98
CA TRP A 239 -15.82 -18.72 3.21
C TRP A 239 -16.83 -19.57 2.46
N LYS A 240 -18.10 -19.14 2.41
CA LYS A 240 -19.16 -19.83 1.65
C LYS A 240 -18.78 -19.95 0.18
N LEU A 241 -18.32 -18.85 -0.43
CA LEU A 241 -17.91 -18.83 -1.84
C LEU A 241 -16.68 -19.72 -2.07
N LEU A 242 -15.65 -19.63 -1.22
CA LEU A 242 -14.44 -20.45 -1.32
C LEU A 242 -14.75 -21.94 -1.24
N LEU A 243 -15.59 -22.36 -0.29
CA LEU A 243 -16.03 -23.75 -0.18
C LEU A 243 -16.85 -24.20 -1.41
N GLY A 244 -17.68 -23.30 -1.95
CA GLY A 244 -18.42 -23.54 -3.19
C GLY A 244 -17.50 -23.77 -4.39
N LEU A 245 -16.49 -22.92 -4.56
CA LEU A 245 -15.49 -23.02 -5.64
C LEU A 245 -14.68 -24.32 -5.53
N ARG A 246 -14.29 -24.72 -4.31
CA ARG A 246 -13.59 -25.99 -4.09
C ARG A 246 -14.47 -27.20 -4.46
N ARG A 247 -15.77 -27.16 -4.12
CA ARG A 247 -16.73 -28.21 -4.52
C ARG A 247 -16.96 -28.23 -6.05
N HIS A 248 -16.79 -27.08 -6.70
CA HIS A 248 -16.86 -26.99 -8.17
C HIS A 248 -15.59 -27.53 -8.86
N GLY A 249 -14.60 -28.00 -8.09
CA GLY A 249 -13.39 -28.62 -8.60
C GLY A 249 -12.23 -27.68 -8.86
N LEU A 250 -12.23 -26.47 -8.26
CA LEU A 250 -11.10 -25.55 -8.36
C LEU A 250 -10.02 -25.89 -7.35
N GLY A 251 -8.76 -25.80 -7.78
CA GLY A 251 -7.59 -25.82 -6.91
C GLY A 251 -7.41 -24.47 -6.19
N MET A 252 -6.82 -24.51 -5.00
CA MET A 252 -6.49 -23.30 -4.21
C MET A 252 -5.06 -23.37 -3.72
N ALA A 253 -4.29 -22.31 -3.97
CA ALA A 253 -2.94 -22.11 -3.46
C ALA A 253 -2.85 -20.76 -2.76
N TYR A 254 -1.92 -20.65 -1.81
CA TYR A 254 -1.72 -19.46 -1.02
C TYR A 254 -0.26 -19.03 -1.12
N ILE A 255 -0.06 -17.73 -1.29
CA ILE A 255 1.24 -17.06 -1.24
C ILE A 255 1.15 -15.94 -0.21
N SER A 256 2.27 -15.49 0.32
CA SER A 256 2.34 -14.31 1.19
C SER A 256 3.14 -13.23 0.48
N LEU A 257 2.44 -12.17 0.06
CA LEU A 257 3.02 -10.97 -0.53
C LEU A 257 2.54 -9.76 0.28
N HIS A 258 3.43 -9.15 1.05
CA HIS A 258 3.10 -7.98 1.82
C HIS A 258 2.94 -6.77 0.89
N ALA A 259 1.74 -6.18 0.88
CA ALA A 259 1.46 -4.96 0.14
C ALA A 259 2.01 -3.76 0.92
N GLY A 260 2.86 -2.98 0.29
CA GLY A 260 3.37 -1.72 0.82
C GLY A 260 2.35 -0.58 0.71
N LEU A 261 2.84 0.64 0.87
CA LEU A 261 2.06 1.86 0.72
C LEU A 261 2.04 2.28 -0.75
N SER A 262 0.86 2.50 -1.35
CA SER A 262 0.69 2.99 -2.72
C SER A 262 0.31 4.47 -2.80
N SER A 263 -0.27 5.02 -1.74
CA SER A 263 -0.84 6.37 -1.71
C SER A 263 0.19 7.51 -1.89
N TYR A 264 1.50 7.25 -1.76
CA TYR A 264 2.53 8.26 -2.07
C TYR A 264 2.79 8.43 -3.57
N MET A 265 2.26 7.53 -4.40
CA MET A 265 2.44 7.58 -5.87
C MET A 265 1.37 8.45 -6.55
N ASP A 266 0.24 8.69 -5.89
CA ASP A 266 -0.87 9.44 -6.47
C ASP A 266 -0.51 10.92 -6.70
N ASP A 267 0.36 11.50 -5.84
CA ASP A 267 0.84 12.89 -6.00
C ASP A 267 1.92 13.05 -7.11
N ALA A 268 2.37 11.98 -7.73
CA ALA A 268 3.37 12.04 -8.81
C ALA A 268 2.72 12.09 -10.20
N LEU A 269 1.39 12.08 -10.28
CA LEU A 269 0.61 12.10 -11.51
C LEU A 269 -0.09 13.45 -11.77
N ASP A 270 0.09 14.44 -10.87
CA ASP A 270 -0.34 15.84 -11.05
C ASP A 270 0.85 16.72 -11.60
#